data_c9949fbb42cfd6b3f7d8a4a666e3ddc5
#
_entry.id   c9949fbb42cfd6b3f7d8a4a666e3ddc5
#
_cell.length_a   1.000
_cell.length_b   1.000
_cell.length_c   1.000
_cell.angle_alpha   90.00
_cell.angle_beta   90.00
_cell.angle_gamma   90.00
#
_symmetry.space_group_name_H-M   'P 1'
#
loop_
_entity.id
_entity.type
_entity.pdbx_description
1 polymer ?
#
loop_
_entity_poly.entity_id
_entity_poly.type
_entity_poly.pdbx_seq_one_letter_code
_entity_poly.pdbx_strand_id
1 'polypeptide(L)'
;MNNLKLSIIILNYKNAGLIKQCLKGLFTEPIKSAFEVIIIDNASGDGCLNMVTTNFPQVKTIQSEKNLGYAAGNNIGLREARGDYILILNPDVAVFGEALDQLVNFMEQNSKVGIASPKLVNPNGTVQMSAFTFPSFWLPIFRRTPLGYWPRAEQQVKEYLLMDWDHKENKPVDWLLGACLIVRRQALEQVGLLDERYFLYVEDTDWCRRFWKNSWQVYYVAEVSMIHYHERQSADASFWGLFNKTTWIHIFSWLKYFKKWGLRVPHPAAKE
;
A
#
# COMPACT_ATOMS: atom_id res chain seq x y z
N MET A 1 0.92 16.82 -26.97
CA MET A 1 1.36 15.55 -26.37
C MET A 1 0.42 15.28 -25.19
N ASN A 2 -0.34 14.16 -25.21
CA ASN A 2 -1.17 13.82 -24.06
C ASN A 2 -0.23 13.54 -22.88
N ASN A 3 -0.24 14.45 -21.91
CA ASN A 3 0.59 14.31 -20.72
C ASN A 3 0.04 13.13 -19.91
N LEU A 4 0.81 12.05 -19.79
CA LEU A 4 0.41 10.85 -19.04
C LEU A 4 0.27 11.22 -17.56
N LYS A 5 -0.95 11.10 -17.02
CA LYS A 5 -1.26 11.52 -15.66
C LYS A 5 -0.98 10.43 -14.63
N LEU A 6 -1.37 9.20 -14.93
CA LEU A 6 -1.37 8.12 -13.95
C LEU A 6 -0.67 6.88 -14.49
N SER A 7 0.30 6.33 -13.74
CA SER A 7 0.82 4.99 -13.97
C SER A 7 0.30 4.06 -12.88
N ILE A 8 -0.41 2.99 -13.26
CA ILE A 8 -0.97 1.99 -12.35
C ILE A 8 -0.05 0.78 -12.36
N ILE A 9 0.54 0.47 -11.21
CA ILE A 9 1.45 -0.66 -11.01
C ILE A 9 0.70 -1.74 -10.23
N ILE A 10 0.66 -2.96 -10.78
CA ILE A 10 0.02 -4.11 -10.13
C ILE A 10 1.04 -5.26 -10.10
N LEU A 11 1.36 -5.73 -8.90
CA LEU A 11 2.26 -6.84 -8.68
C LEU A 11 1.49 -8.16 -8.61
N ASN A 12 1.83 -9.10 -9.48
CA ASN A 12 1.31 -10.46 -9.44
C ASN A 12 2.26 -11.41 -8.70
N TYR A 13 1.72 -12.17 -7.76
CA TYR A 13 2.35 -13.40 -7.27
C TYR A 13 1.27 -14.46 -7.01
N LYS A 14 1.08 -15.37 -7.99
CA LYS A 14 0.11 -16.47 -7.96
C LYS A 14 -1.36 -16.03 -7.83
N ASN A 15 -1.71 -14.91 -8.45
CA ASN A 15 -3.05 -14.30 -8.39
C ASN A 15 -3.58 -13.91 -9.78
N ALA A 16 -3.28 -14.71 -10.85
CA ALA A 16 -3.70 -14.41 -12.21
C ALA A 16 -5.21 -14.12 -12.35
N GLY A 17 -6.06 -14.81 -11.55
CA GLY A 17 -7.50 -14.58 -11.52
C GLY A 17 -7.89 -13.20 -11.01
N LEU A 18 -7.25 -12.72 -9.94
CA LEU A 18 -7.48 -11.38 -9.39
C LEU A 18 -6.95 -10.30 -10.34
N ILE A 19 -5.78 -10.51 -10.97
CA ILE A 19 -5.26 -9.61 -12.02
C ILE A 19 -6.28 -9.45 -13.15
N LYS A 20 -6.87 -10.56 -13.62
CA LYS A 20 -7.89 -10.50 -14.69
C LYS A 20 -9.12 -9.69 -14.27
N GLN A 21 -9.59 -9.85 -13.04
CA GLN A 21 -10.74 -9.10 -12.52
C GLN A 21 -10.40 -7.61 -12.35
N CYS A 22 -9.25 -7.30 -11.78
CA CYS A 22 -8.77 -5.93 -11.60
C CYS A 22 -8.65 -5.20 -12.95
N LEU A 23 -8.03 -5.82 -13.96
CA LEU A 23 -7.90 -5.26 -15.30
C LEU A 23 -9.26 -5.07 -15.99
N LYS A 24 -10.20 -6.02 -15.82
CA LYS A 24 -11.57 -5.83 -16.31
C LYS A 24 -12.20 -4.58 -15.71
N GLY A 25 -12.12 -4.38 -14.39
CA GLY A 25 -12.62 -3.17 -13.73
C GLY A 25 -11.99 -1.91 -14.30
N LEU A 26 -10.66 -1.87 -14.40
CA LEU A 26 -9.92 -0.72 -14.92
C LEU A 26 -10.29 -0.32 -16.36
N PHE A 27 -10.59 -1.29 -17.23
CA PHE A 27 -10.90 -1.00 -18.65
C PHE A 27 -12.40 -1.00 -18.99
N THR A 28 -13.26 -1.35 -18.05
CA THR A 28 -14.71 -1.25 -18.22
C THR A 28 -15.23 0.13 -17.80
N GLU A 29 -14.67 0.69 -16.73
CA GLU A 29 -15.05 1.98 -16.19
C GLU A 29 -14.32 3.12 -16.93
N PRO A 30 -15.01 4.23 -17.29
CA PRO A 30 -14.35 5.36 -17.93
C PRO A 30 -13.43 6.08 -16.93
N ILE A 31 -12.14 6.14 -17.26
CA ILE A 31 -11.14 6.94 -16.55
C ILE A 31 -10.82 8.14 -17.45
N LYS A 32 -11.00 9.35 -16.94
CA LYS A 32 -10.77 10.60 -17.70
C LYS A 32 -9.28 10.94 -17.78
N SER A 33 -8.53 10.62 -16.74
CA SER A 33 -7.09 10.82 -16.68
C SER A 33 -6.39 9.90 -17.67
N ALA A 34 -5.45 10.43 -18.47
CA ALA A 34 -4.60 9.59 -19.30
C ALA A 34 -3.75 8.67 -18.44
N PHE A 35 -3.86 7.35 -18.61
CA PHE A 35 -3.18 6.38 -17.77
C PHE A 35 -2.49 5.26 -18.55
N GLU A 36 -1.52 4.63 -17.91
CA GLU A 36 -0.91 3.36 -18.30
C GLU A 36 -1.05 2.33 -17.19
N VAL A 37 -1.03 1.06 -17.54
CA VAL A 37 -1.01 -0.06 -16.59
C VAL A 37 0.25 -0.88 -16.81
N ILE A 38 0.94 -1.20 -15.71
CA ILE A 38 2.16 -2.01 -15.69
C ILE A 38 1.93 -3.19 -14.75
N ILE A 39 1.93 -4.40 -15.29
CA ILE A 39 1.85 -5.63 -14.51
C ILE A 39 3.26 -6.19 -14.35
N ILE A 40 3.63 -6.44 -13.10
CA ILE A 40 4.87 -7.14 -12.76
C ILE A 40 4.50 -8.56 -12.31
N ASP A 41 4.97 -9.56 -13.02
CA ASP A 41 4.88 -10.95 -12.56
C ASP A 41 6.12 -11.33 -11.76
N ASN A 42 5.91 -11.58 -10.47
CA ASN A 42 6.98 -11.86 -9.50
C ASN A 42 7.39 -13.35 -9.51
N ALA A 43 7.66 -13.89 -10.70
CA ALA A 43 7.96 -15.30 -10.94
C ALA A 43 6.86 -16.24 -10.46
N SER A 44 5.61 -15.95 -10.82
CA SER A 44 4.43 -16.68 -10.34
C SER A 44 4.28 -18.06 -10.98
N GLY A 45 4.59 -18.16 -12.29
CA GLY A 45 4.38 -19.38 -13.07
C GLY A 45 2.91 -19.78 -13.25
N ASP A 46 1.98 -18.83 -13.10
CA ASP A 46 0.52 -19.05 -13.06
C ASP A 46 -0.18 -18.67 -14.38
N GLY A 47 0.59 -18.38 -15.43
CA GLY A 47 0.07 -18.00 -16.75
C GLY A 47 -0.46 -16.57 -16.83
N CYS A 48 -0.26 -15.74 -15.79
CA CYS A 48 -0.73 -14.36 -15.72
C CYS A 48 -0.33 -13.53 -16.94
N LEU A 49 0.95 -13.52 -17.31
CA LEU A 49 1.43 -12.70 -18.42
C LEU A 49 0.81 -13.07 -19.76
N ASN A 50 0.66 -14.38 -20.05
CA ASN A 50 -0.02 -14.84 -21.26
C ASN A 50 -1.48 -14.39 -21.29
N MET A 51 -2.17 -14.50 -20.16
CA MET A 51 -3.55 -14.02 -20.01
C MET A 51 -3.64 -12.51 -20.25
N VAL A 52 -2.72 -11.72 -19.69
CA VAL A 52 -2.69 -10.25 -19.83
C VAL A 52 -2.40 -9.86 -21.28
N THR A 53 -1.34 -10.38 -21.89
CA THR A 53 -0.96 -10.03 -23.28
C THR A 53 -2.04 -10.40 -24.29
N THR A 54 -2.78 -11.49 -24.04
CA THR A 54 -3.87 -11.93 -24.93
C THR A 54 -5.12 -11.07 -24.79
N ASN A 55 -5.52 -10.72 -23.56
CA ASN A 55 -6.81 -10.07 -23.31
C ASN A 55 -6.71 -8.54 -23.14
N PHE A 56 -5.53 -8.03 -22.83
CA PHE A 56 -5.26 -6.60 -22.53
C PHE A 56 -3.92 -6.17 -23.17
N PRO A 57 -3.82 -6.17 -24.53
CA PRO A 57 -2.56 -5.91 -25.24
C PRO A 57 -1.98 -4.50 -24.99
N GLN A 58 -2.79 -3.56 -24.50
CA GLN A 58 -2.36 -2.21 -24.11
C GLN A 58 -1.63 -2.17 -22.76
N VAL A 59 -1.64 -3.25 -21.99
CA VAL A 59 -1.01 -3.33 -20.67
C VAL A 59 0.47 -3.72 -20.84
N LYS A 60 1.36 -2.94 -20.23
CA LYS A 60 2.78 -3.30 -20.18
C LYS A 60 2.99 -4.43 -19.18
N THR A 61 3.71 -5.46 -19.59
CA THR A 61 4.02 -6.62 -18.74
C THR A 61 5.52 -6.76 -18.52
N ILE A 62 5.93 -7.09 -17.31
CA ILE A 62 7.33 -7.33 -16.95
C ILE A 62 7.38 -8.59 -16.08
N GLN A 63 8.30 -9.51 -16.39
CA GLN A 63 8.53 -10.72 -15.62
C GLN A 63 9.84 -10.60 -14.84
N SER A 64 9.80 -10.90 -13.55
CA SER A 64 11.01 -11.09 -12.75
C SER A 64 11.50 -12.54 -12.84
N GLU A 65 12.80 -12.75 -12.67
CA GLU A 65 13.42 -14.09 -12.71
C GLU A 65 13.08 -14.93 -11.45
N LYS A 66 12.80 -14.28 -10.34
CA LYS A 66 12.48 -14.90 -9.04
C LYS A 66 11.49 -14.05 -8.26
N ASN A 67 10.85 -14.62 -7.25
CA ASN A 67 10.05 -13.85 -6.30
C ASN A 67 10.95 -12.94 -5.46
N LEU A 68 10.86 -11.63 -5.73
CA LEU A 68 11.64 -10.57 -5.08
C LEU A 68 10.97 -10.02 -3.82
N GLY A 69 9.74 -10.46 -3.51
CA GLY A 69 8.89 -9.87 -2.48
C GLY A 69 8.13 -8.63 -2.96
N TYR A 70 7.41 -7.99 -2.03
CA TYR A 70 6.52 -6.89 -2.37
C TYR A 70 7.28 -5.61 -2.73
N ALA A 71 8.25 -5.19 -1.90
CA ALA A 71 8.99 -3.96 -2.13
C ALA A 71 9.77 -3.96 -3.44
N ALA A 72 10.63 -4.97 -3.66
CA ALA A 72 11.46 -5.04 -4.86
C ALA A 72 10.63 -5.32 -6.12
N GLY A 73 9.54 -6.10 -6.02
CA GLY A 73 8.62 -6.32 -7.13
C GLY A 73 7.94 -5.03 -7.59
N ASN A 74 7.38 -4.24 -6.66
CA ASN A 74 6.78 -2.95 -7.00
C ASN A 74 7.82 -1.95 -7.50
N ASN A 75 9.06 -1.99 -7.01
CA ASN A 75 10.13 -1.11 -7.47
C ASN A 75 10.45 -1.28 -8.96
N ILE A 76 10.26 -2.47 -9.53
CA ILE A 76 10.38 -2.68 -10.98
C ILE A 76 9.38 -1.76 -11.71
N GLY A 77 8.11 -1.80 -11.29
CA GLY A 77 7.07 -0.94 -11.87
C GLY A 77 7.29 0.54 -11.61
N LEU A 78 7.74 0.93 -10.41
CA LEU A 78 8.05 2.32 -10.07
C LEU A 78 9.15 2.94 -10.96
N ARG A 79 10.14 2.13 -11.39
CA ARG A 79 11.19 2.59 -12.32
C ARG A 79 10.67 2.76 -13.75
N GLU A 80 9.67 2.01 -14.15
CA GLU A 80 9.09 2.00 -15.48
C GLU A 80 7.92 2.97 -15.67
N ALA A 81 7.33 3.41 -14.56
CA ALA A 81 6.21 4.35 -14.54
C ALA A 81 6.59 5.72 -15.10
N ARG A 82 5.70 6.35 -15.90
CA ARG A 82 5.93 7.63 -16.57
C ARG A 82 4.92 8.71 -16.21
N GLY A 83 3.80 8.37 -15.54
CA GLY A 83 2.76 9.31 -15.13
C GLY A 83 3.23 10.32 -14.08
N ASP A 84 2.59 11.46 -13.99
CA ASP A 84 2.81 12.48 -12.94
C ASP A 84 2.51 11.92 -11.56
N TYR A 85 1.57 10.98 -11.49
CA TYR A 85 1.21 10.20 -10.31
C TYR A 85 1.39 8.72 -10.58
N ILE A 86 1.80 7.97 -9.57
CA ILE A 86 2.00 6.54 -9.65
C ILE A 86 1.10 5.87 -8.59
N LEU A 87 0.27 4.93 -9.02
CA LEU A 87 -0.60 4.14 -8.16
C LEU A 87 -0.02 2.74 -8.00
N ILE A 88 0.40 2.37 -6.79
CA ILE A 88 0.60 0.97 -6.43
C ILE A 88 -0.77 0.42 -6.05
N LEU A 89 -1.19 -0.64 -6.72
CA LEU A 89 -2.51 -1.23 -6.56
C LEU A 89 -2.40 -2.74 -6.38
N ASN A 90 -2.92 -3.25 -5.28
CA ASN A 90 -3.04 -4.70 -5.11
C ASN A 90 -4.15 -5.24 -6.02
N PRO A 91 -4.00 -6.46 -6.57
CA PRO A 91 -4.99 -7.03 -7.49
C PRO A 91 -6.33 -7.40 -6.85
N ASP A 92 -6.41 -7.43 -5.51
CA ASP A 92 -7.62 -7.67 -4.71
C ASP A 92 -8.36 -6.38 -4.31
N VAL A 93 -7.96 -5.22 -4.84
CA VAL A 93 -8.70 -3.97 -4.73
C VAL A 93 -9.58 -3.79 -5.96
N ALA A 94 -10.89 -3.67 -5.74
CA ALA A 94 -11.82 -3.31 -6.82
C ALA A 94 -11.69 -1.81 -7.15
N VAL A 95 -11.44 -1.53 -8.42
CA VAL A 95 -11.23 -0.18 -8.91
C VAL A 95 -12.48 0.33 -9.60
N PHE A 96 -12.86 1.56 -9.30
CA PHE A 96 -13.89 2.33 -9.99
C PHE A 96 -13.21 3.53 -10.67
N GLY A 97 -13.48 3.74 -11.96
CA GLY A 97 -12.81 4.79 -12.76
C GLY A 97 -12.95 6.19 -12.14
N GLU A 98 -14.14 6.53 -11.65
CA GLU A 98 -14.38 7.80 -10.96
C GLU A 98 -13.51 7.97 -9.70
N ALA A 99 -13.29 6.91 -8.93
CA ALA A 99 -12.45 6.94 -7.73
C ALA A 99 -10.97 7.24 -8.07
N LEU A 100 -10.46 6.75 -9.20
CA LEU A 100 -9.11 7.08 -9.66
C LEU A 100 -8.98 8.55 -10.04
N ASP A 101 -9.95 9.08 -10.78
CA ASP A 101 -9.96 10.50 -11.16
C ASP A 101 -10.09 11.41 -9.93
N GLN A 102 -10.90 11.03 -8.93
CA GLN A 102 -11.01 11.74 -7.67
C GLN A 102 -9.69 11.74 -6.89
N LEU A 103 -8.96 10.61 -6.85
CA LEU A 103 -7.63 10.54 -6.23
C LEU A 103 -6.61 11.43 -6.94
N VAL A 104 -6.58 11.42 -8.27
CA VAL A 104 -5.70 12.29 -9.06
C VAL A 104 -6.03 13.75 -8.78
N ASN A 105 -7.31 14.14 -8.82
CA ASN A 105 -7.77 15.49 -8.52
C ASN A 105 -7.38 15.92 -7.09
N PHE A 106 -7.54 15.02 -6.10
CA PHE A 106 -7.11 15.29 -4.74
C PHE A 106 -5.61 15.60 -4.67
N MET A 107 -4.78 14.81 -5.34
CA MET A 107 -3.34 15.04 -5.40
C MET A 107 -2.99 16.36 -6.11
N GLU A 108 -3.71 16.73 -7.17
CA GLU A 108 -3.50 18.01 -7.88
C GLU A 108 -3.81 19.22 -6.99
N GLN A 109 -4.90 19.15 -6.24
CA GLN A 109 -5.32 20.24 -5.34
C GLN A 109 -4.45 20.35 -4.07
N ASN A 110 -3.73 19.31 -3.69
CA ASN A 110 -2.96 19.24 -2.46
C ASN A 110 -1.46 19.04 -2.75
N SER A 111 -0.77 20.11 -3.13
CA SER A 111 0.62 20.07 -3.60
C SER A 111 1.64 19.56 -2.57
N LYS A 112 1.35 19.66 -1.26
CA LYS A 112 2.20 19.15 -0.17
C LYS A 112 2.04 17.66 0.08
N VAL A 113 1.01 17.02 -0.50
CA VAL A 113 0.79 15.58 -0.35
C VAL A 113 1.70 14.81 -1.29
N GLY A 114 2.56 13.99 -0.73
CA GLY A 114 3.50 13.13 -1.45
C GLY A 114 2.94 11.74 -1.73
N ILE A 115 2.16 11.19 -0.79
CA ILE A 115 1.53 9.88 -0.88
C ILE A 115 0.15 9.90 -0.23
N ALA A 116 -0.83 9.26 -0.85
CA ALA A 116 -2.18 9.14 -0.32
C ALA A 116 -2.79 7.75 -0.57
N SER A 117 -3.83 7.42 0.19
CA SER A 117 -4.64 6.21 0.01
C SER A 117 -6.11 6.56 0.14
N PRO A 118 -7.00 5.96 -0.67
CA PRO A 118 -8.43 6.07 -0.46
C PRO A 118 -8.85 5.34 0.81
N LYS A 119 -10.05 5.60 1.26
CA LYS A 119 -10.74 4.78 2.25
C LYS A 119 -10.95 3.38 1.69
N LEU A 120 -10.35 2.38 2.31
CA LEU A 120 -10.60 1.00 1.97
C LEU A 120 -11.80 0.49 2.78
N VAL A 121 -12.70 -0.22 2.10
CA VAL A 121 -13.87 -0.84 2.71
C VAL A 121 -13.87 -2.35 2.45
N ASN A 122 -14.40 -3.10 3.40
CA ASN A 122 -14.62 -4.53 3.22
C ASN A 122 -15.81 -4.77 2.25
N PRO A 123 -15.96 -5.96 1.66
CA PRO A 123 -17.10 -6.28 0.79
C PRO A 123 -18.48 -6.09 1.45
N ASN A 124 -18.56 -6.13 2.77
CA ASN A 124 -19.78 -5.88 3.54
C ASN A 124 -20.03 -4.37 3.83
N GLY A 125 -19.22 -3.47 3.24
CA GLY A 125 -19.35 -2.02 3.40
C GLY A 125 -18.73 -1.45 4.67
N THR A 126 -18.18 -2.25 5.58
CA THR A 126 -17.51 -1.73 6.78
C THR A 126 -16.14 -1.14 6.44
N VAL A 127 -15.75 -0.07 7.13
CA VAL A 127 -14.43 0.55 6.94
C VAL A 127 -13.32 -0.41 7.36
N GLN A 128 -12.33 -0.55 6.49
CA GLN A 128 -11.12 -1.31 6.77
C GLN A 128 -10.06 -0.39 7.37
N MET A 129 -9.41 -0.83 8.46
CA MET A 129 -8.29 -0.10 9.04
C MET A 129 -7.11 -0.11 8.07
N SER A 130 -6.90 1.01 7.38
CA SER A 130 -5.85 1.21 6.36
C SER A 130 -4.97 2.43 6.60
N ALA A 131 -5.25 3.19 7.68
CA ALA A 131 -4.48 4.32 8.15
C ALA A 131 -4.10 4.11 9.62
N PHE A 132 -2.89 4.52 10.01
CA PHE A 132 -2.32 4.16 11.31
C PHE A 132 -1.37 5.25 11.81
N THR A 133 -1.07 5.23 13.13
CA THR A 133 0.08 5.95 13.69
C THR A 133 1.36 5.13 13.56
N PHE A 134 2.55 5.75 13.71
CA PHE A 134 3.81 4.98 13.71
C PHE A 134 3.87 4.04 14.91
N PRO A 135 4.30 2.78 14.68
CA PRO A 135 4.30 1.76 15.72
C PRO A 135 5.38 1.99 16.77
N SER A 136 5.05 1.74 18.02
CA SER A 136 6.04 1.54 19.09
C SER A 136 6.67 0.14 18.98
N PHE A 137 7.87 -0.03 19.57
CA PHE A 137 8.56 -1.32 19.59
C PHE A 137 7.70 -2.45 20.19
N TRP A 138 6.90 -2.15 21.21
CA TRP A 138 6.07 -3.13 21.91
C TRP A 138 4.78 -3.51 21.19
N LEU A 139 4.37 -2.68 20.23
CA LEU A 139 3.07 -2.86 19.55
C LEU A 139 2.89 -4.23 18.86
N PRO A 140 3.89 -4.78 18.12
CA PRO A 140 3.75 -6.11 17.52
C PRO A 140 3.56 -7.22 18.56
N ILE A 141 4.12 -7.05 19.76
CA ILE A 141 3.95 -7.97 20.88
C ILE A 141 2.54 -7.86 21.45
N PHE A 142 2.07 -6.63 21.73
CA PHE A 142 0.73 -6.40 22.28
C PHE A 142 -0.36 -6.94 21.34
N ARG A 143 -0.22 -6.78 20.04
CA ARG A 143 -1.20 -7.24 19.04
C ARG A 143 -1.26 -8.76 18.88
N ARG A 144 -0.30 -9.52 19.40
CA ARG A 144 -0.17 -10.98 19.18
C ARG A 144 -0.11 -11.81 20.46
N THR A 145 -0.12 -11.17 21.61
CA THR A 145 -0.05 -11.85 22.90
C THR A 145 -1.12 -11.36 23.86
N PRO A 146 -1.44 -12.12 24.90
CA PRO A 146 -2.36 -11.68 25.97
C PRO A 146 -1.94 -10.40 26.69
N LEU A 147 -0.67 -9.97 26.57
CA LEU A 147 -0.19 -8.70 27.12
C LEU A 147 -0.94 -7.48 26.52
N GLY A 148 -1.55 -7.64 25.35
CA GLY A 148 -2.39 -6.61 24.73
C GLY A 148 -3.68 -6.31 25.48
N TYR A 149 -4.13 -7.17 26.40
CA TYR A 149 -5.31 -6.93 27.26
C TYR A 149 -5.01 -6.02 28.46
N TRP A 150 -3.75 -5.69 28.72
CA TRP A 150 -3.43 -4.71 29.76
C TRP A 150 -3.94 -3.33 29.35
N PRO A 151 -4.54 -2.53 30.25
CA PRO A 151 -5.18 -1.25 29.89
C PRO A 151 -4.27 -0.30 29.10
N ARG A 152 -2.99 -0.21 29.48
CA ARG A 152 -2.00 0.64 28.76
C ARG A 152 -1.65 0.08 27.38
N ALA A 153 -1.59 -1.23 27.20
CA ALA A 153 -1.31 -1.87 25.94
C ALA A 153 -2.53 -1.75 24.99
N GLU A 154 -3.73 -1.96 25.52
CA GLU A 154 -4.99 -1.78 24.80
C GLU A 154 -5.11 -0.35 24.27
N GLN A 155 -4.82 0.65 25.13
CA GLN A 155 -4.83 2.06 24.72
C GLN A 155 -3.84 2.33 23.59
N GLN A 156 -2.61 1.82 23.65
CA GLN A 156 -1.62 1.95 22.57
C GLN A 156 -2.09 1.29 21.26
N VAL A 157 -2.77 0.16 21.35
CA VAL A 157 -3.34 -0.49 20.16
C VAL A 157 -4.47 0.33 19.57
N LYS A 158 -5.36 0.91 20.37
CA LYS A 158 -6.43 1.81 19.93
C LYS A 158 -5.87 3.06 19.23
N GLU A 159 -4.89 3.71 19.85
CA GLU A 159 -4.20 4.88 19.28
C GLU A 159 -3.50 4.53 17.96
N TYR A 160 -2.82 3.40 17.91
CA TYR A 160 -2.15 2.93 16.68
C TYR A 160 -3.14 2.69 15.55
N LEU A 161 -4.29 2.09 15.84
CA LEU A 161 -5.34 1.77 14.87
C LEU A 161 -6.25 2.97 14.57
N LEU A 162 -6.02 4.14 15.20
CA LEU A 162 -6.86 5.33 15.08
C LEU A 162 -8.35 5.01 15.34
N MET A 163 -8.65 4.16 16.37
CA MET A 163 -10.00 3.63 16.61
C MET A 163 -11.01 4.69 17.04
N ASP A 164 -10.55 5.81 17.58
CA ASP A 164 -11.41 6.93 18.02
C ASP A 164 -11.79 7.87 16.85
N TRP A 165 -11.30 7.59 15.65
CA TRP A 165 -11.61 8.35 14.43
C TRP A 165 -12.61 7.60 13.56
N ASP A 166 -13.64 8.30 13.09
CA ASP A 166 -14.73 7.72 12.28
C ASP A 166 -14.41 7.53 10.79
N HIS A 167 -13.20 7.91 10.34
CA HIS A 167 -12.72 7.80 8.96
C HIS A 167 -13.60 8.51 7.92
N LYS A 168 -14.29 9.61 8.29
CA LYS A 168 -15.16 10.36 7.38
C LYS A 168 -14.51 11.60 6.77
N GLU A 169 -13.36 12.02 7.30
CA GLU A 169 -12.66 13.23 6.87
C GLU A 169 -11.32 12.88 6.24
N ASN A 170 -10.90 13.66 5.24
CA ASN A 170 -9.54 13.62 4.71
C ASN A 170 -8.56 14.07 5.79
N LYS A 171 -7.52 13.27 6.07
CA LYS A 171 -6.65 13.53 7.21
C LYS A 171 -5.21 13.12 6.94
N PRO A 172 -4.21 13.94 7.38
CA PRO A 172 -2.84 13.47 7.43
C PRO A 172 -2.71 12.34 8.48
N VAL A 173 -1.98 11.28 8.15
CA VAL A 173 -1.76 10.11 9.00
C VAL A 173 -0.30 9.70 8.95
N ASP A 174 0.15 8.94 9.95
CA ASP A 174 1.55 8.57 9.99
C ASP A 174 1.93 7.62 8.87
N TRP A 175 1.11 6.59 8.62
CA TRP A 175 1.33 5.67 7.51
C TRP A 175 0.02 5.01 7.02
N LEU A 176 0.09 4.48 5.81
CA LEU A 176 -1.01 3.90 5.04
C LEU A 176 -0.69 2.47 4.63
N LEU A 177 -1.70 1.61 4.61
CA LEU A 177 -1.58 0.24 4.11
C LEU A 177 -1.23 0.22 2.62
N GLY A 178 -0.25 -0.61 2.25
CA GLY A 178 0.28 -0.73 0.89
C GLY A 178 -0.68 -1.26 -0.18
N ALA A 179 -1.98 -1.45 0.11
CA ALA A 179 -2.92 -2.04 -0.83
C ALA A 179 -3.32 -1.13 -2.00
N CYS A 180 -3.40 0.20 -1.75
CA CYS A 180 -3.73 1.20 -2.75
C CYS A 180 -3.06 2.53 -2.38
N LEU A 181 -1.94 2.85 -2.99
CA LEU A 181 -1.14 4.03 -2.69
C LEU A 181 -0.89 4.86 -3.94
N ILE A 182 -1.44 6.07 -3.98
CA ILE A 182 -1.11 7.05 -5.02
C ILE A 182 0.05 7.93 -4.56
N VAL A 183 1.07 8.06 -5.39
CA VAL A 183 2.33 8.75 -5.08
C VAL A 183 2.59 9.83 -6.12
N ARG A 184 2.97 11.02 -5.67
CA ARG A 184 3.43 12.10 -6.53
C ARG A 184 4.84 11.80 -7.03
N ARG A 185 5.08 11.89 -8.35
CA ARG A 185 6.40 11.64 -8.95
C ARG A 185 7.50 12.48 -8.32
N GLN A 186 7.28 13.78 -8.19
CA GLN A 186 8.27 14.68 -7.57
C GLN A 186 8.65 14.24 -6.14
N ALA A 187 7.67 13.76 -5.38
CA ALA A 187 7.93 13.26 -4.03
C ALA A 187 8.69 11.91 -4.07
N LEU A 188 8.32 11.02 -5.00
CA LEU A 188 9.04 9.76 -5.22
C LEU A 188 10.52 9.99 -5.55
N GLU A 189 10.82 10.94 -6.42
CA GLU A 189 12.20 11.29 -6.81
C GLU A 189 13.05 11.76 -5.63
N GLN A 190 12.44 12.49 -4.68
CA GLN A 190 13.13 12.97 -3.47
C GLN A 190 13.24 11.90 -2.37
N VAL A 191 12.18 11.13 -2.16
CA VAL A 191 12.08 10.11 -1.09
C VAL A 191 12.78 8.81 -1.49
N GLY A 192 12.78 8.50 -2.78
CA GLY A 192 13.27 7.25 -3.34
C GLY A 192 12.25 6.09 -3.25
N LEU A 193 12.63 4.97 -3.83
CA LEU A 193 11.82 3.76 -3.98
C LEU A 193 11.55 3.07 -2.62
N LEU A 194 10.71 2.05 -2.60
CA LEU A 194 10.52 1.16 -1.46
C LEU A 194 11.86 0.51 -1.05
N ASP A 195 12.06 0.32 0.26
CA ASP A 195 13.29 -0.29 0.79
C ASP A 195 13.27 -1.81 0.59
N GLU A 196 14.06 -2.31 -0.35
CA GLU A 196 14.10 -3.72 -0.77
C GLU A 196 14.59 -4.69 0.33
N ARG A 197 15.09 -4.17 1.46
CA ARG A 197 15.40 -4.99 2.64
C ARG A 197 14.15 -5.64 3.24
N TYR A 198 12.96 -5.06 3.01
CA TYR A 198 11.68 -5.64 3.39
C TYR A 198 11.17 -6.50 2.24
N PHE A 199 11.17 -7.82 2.46
CA PHE A 199 10.60 -8.75 1.50
C PHE A 199 9.08 -8.61 1.41
N LEU A 200 8.44 -8.48 2.57
CA LEU A 200 7.00 -8.31 2.73
C LEU A 200 6.73 -7.71 4.11
N TYR A 201 5.73 -6.81 4.20
CA TYR A 201 5.31 -6.06 5.38
C TYR A 201 6.34 -5.02 5.85
N VAL A 202 5.81 -3.91 6.37
CA VAL A 202 6.56 -2.78 6.94
C VAL A 202 7.27 -1.89 5.90
N GLU A 203 7.38 -2.31 4.64
CA GLU A 203 7.88 -1.45 3.55
C GLU A 203 7.06 -0.18 3.35
N ASP A 204 5.73 -0.27 3.50
CA ASP A 204 4.77 0.83 3.45
C ASP A 204 4.94 1.79 4.64
N THR A 205 5.06 1.25 5.85
CA THR A 205 5.34 2.01 7.07
C THR A 205 6.67 2.78 6.95
N ASP A 206 7.72 2.12 6.46
CA ASP A 206 9.04 2.71 6.23
C ASP A 206 8.95 3.82 5.17
N TRP A 207 8.22 3.58 4.09
CA TRP A 207 8.09 4.51 2.99
C TRP A 207 7.35 5.78 3.42
N CYS A 208 6.19 5.64 4.07
CA CYS A 208 5.45 6.76 4.64
C CYS A 208 6.31 7.59 5.60
N ARG A 209 7.13 6.92 6.44
CA ARG A 209 8.04 7.62 7.34
C ARG A 209 9.10 8.42 6.59
N ARG A 210 9.59 7.92 5.46
CA ARG A 210 10.52 8.66 4.59
C ARG A 210 9.87 9.84 3.91
N PHE A 211 8.58 9.75 3.51
CA PHE A 211 7.81 10.88 3.02
C PHE A 211 7.76 12.00 4.06
N TRP A 212 7.35 11.70 5.29
CA TRP A 212 7.35 12.68 6.39
C TRP A 212 8.72 13.28 6.66
N LYS A 213 9.78 12.47 6.64
CA LYS A 213 11.16 12.95 6.85
C LYS A 213 11.61 13.95 5.77
N ASN A 214 11.05 13.86 4.58
CA ASN A 214 11.31 14.77 3.46
C ASN A 214 10.24 15.87 3.33
N SER A 215 9.50 16.15 4.40
CA SER A 215 8.46 17.20 4.47
C SER A 215 7.27 16.98 3.51
N TRP A 216 7.05 15.76 3.03
CA TRP A 216 5.89 15.37 2.27
C TRP A 216 4.83 14.78 3.19
N GLN A 217 3.59 15.23 3.03
CA GLN A 217 2.45 14.70 3.79
C GLN A 217 2.02 13.32 3.28
N VAL A 218 1.62 12.46 4.22
CA VAL A 218 0.97 11.17 4.00
C VAL A 218 -0.51 11.35 4.33
N TYR A 219 -1.42 11.02 3.39
CA TYR A 219 -2.80 11.46 3.53
C TYR A 219 -3.81 10.33 3.29
N TYR A 220 -4.74 10.20 4.19
CA TYR A 220 -5.93 9.36 4.02
C TYR A 220 -7.05 10.18 3.37
N VAL A 221 -7.61 9.69 2.25
CA VAL A 221 -8.63 10.37 1.48
C VAL A 221 -9.97 9.68 1.72
N ALA A 222 -10.72 10.18 2.68
CA ALA A 222 -11.99 9.59 3.13
C ALA A 222 -13.12 9.73 2.10
N GLU A 223 -13.05 10.76 1.25
CA GLU A 223 -14.05 11.04 0.20
C GLU A 223 -14.03 10.00 -0.91
N VAL A 224 -12.88 9.33 -1.12
CA VAL A 224 -12.72 8.29 -2.13
C VAL A 224 -12.73 6.93 -1.46
N SER A 225 -13.62 6.04 -1.90
CA SER A 225 -13.73 4.69 -1.33
C SER A 225 -13.44 3.62 -2.38
N MET A 226 -12.70 2.57 -1.99
CA MET A 226 -12.46 1.38 -2.82
C MET A 226 -12.69 0.11 -2.00
N ILE A 227 -13.21 -0.94 -2.63
CA ILE A 227 -13.44 -2.23 -1.96
C ILE A 227 -12.15 -3.04 -2.01
N HIS A 228 -11.68 -3.52 -0.86
CA HIS A 228 -10.51 -4.38 -0.77
C HIS A 228 -10.92 -5.77 -0.27
N TYR A 229 -10.77 -6.78 -1.11
CA TYR A 229 -11.11 -8.18 -0.83
C TYR A 229 -10.01 -8.87 -0.03
N HIS A 230 -9.65 -8.28 1.11
CA HIS A 230 -8.51 -8.73 1.90
C HIS A 230 -8.79 -10.04 2.65
N GLU A 231 -8.12 -11.11 2.26
CA GLU A 231 -7.95 -12.30 3.11
C GLU A 231 -6.71 -12.11 4.00
N ARG A 232 -6.93 -11.95 5.32
CA ARG A 232 -5.82 -11.80 6.29
C ARG A 232 -5.00 -13.08 6.39
N GLN A 233 -4.06 -13.29 5.50
CA GLN A 233 -3.13 -14.43 5.55
C GLN A 233 -2.23 -14.46 6.80
N SER A 234 -2.06 -13.33 7.51
CA SER A 234 -1.19 -13.23 8.69
C SER A 234 -1.94 -13.16 10.03
N ALA A 235 -3.28 -13.24 10.03
CA ALA A 235 -4.12 -12.98 11.21
C ALA A 235 -4.46 -14.23 12.04
N ASP A 236 -3.86 -15.40 11.78
CA ASP A 236 -3.97 -16.54 12.68
C ASP A 236 -3.28 -16.21 14.01
N ALA A 237 -4.06 -15.61 14.94
CA ALA A 237 -3.69 -15.39 16.33
C ALA A 237 -3.60 -16.70 17.15
N SER A 238 -3.64 -17.87 16.48
CA SER A 238 -3.47 -19.15 17.13
C SER A 238 -1.98 -19.41 17.43
N PHE A 239 -1.70 -20.18 18.49
CA PHE A 239 -0.36 -20.68 18.84
C PHE A 239 0.36 -21.32 17.62
N TRP A 240 -0.39 -21.88 16.67
CA TRP A 240 0.07 -22.42 15.39
C TRP A 240 0.56 -21.35 14.40
N GLY A 241 0.19 -20.10 14.57
CA GLY A 241 0.68 -18.97 13.75
C GLY A 241 2.19 -18.76 13.83
N LEU A 242 2.86 -19.21 14.92
CA LEU A 242 4.31 -19.18 15.05
C LEU A 242 5.03 -20.12 14.08
N PHE A 243 4.34 -21.10 13.51
CA PHE A 243 4.89 -22.01 12.50
C PHE A 243 4.70 -21.48 11.07
N ASN A 244 3.97 -20.37 10.89
CA ASN A 244 3.74 -19.78 9.57
C ASN A 244 4.96 -18.94 9.13
N LYS A 245 5.51 -19.27 7.95
CA LYS A 245 6.62 -18.53 7.32
C LYS A 245 6.34 -17.03 7.22
N THR A 246 5.09 -16.64 6.93
CA THR A 246 4.64 -15.25 6.81
C THR A 246 4.79 -14.49 8.14
N THR A 247 4.55 -15.14 9.29
CA THR A 247 4.73 -14.55 10.61
C THR A 247 6.20 -14.20 10.86
N TRP A 248 7.13 -15.09 10.51
CA TRP A 248 8.56 -14.82 10.67
C TRP A 248 9.05 -13.71 9.73
N ILE A 249 8.57 -13.67 8.48
CA ILE A 249 8.86 -12.57 7.57
C ILE A 249 8.44 -11.23 8.20
N HIS A 250 7.25 -11.18 8.79
CA HIS A 250 6.73 -9.97 9.44
C HIS A 250 7.58 -9.58 10.68
N ILE A 251 7.95 -10.54 11.52
CA ILE A 251 8.83 -10.29 12.68
C ILE A 251 10.19 -9.73 12.23
N PHE A 252 10.82 -10.36 11.24
CA PHE A 252 12.11 -9.89 10.72
C PHE A 252 12.00 -8.50 10.06
N SER A 253 10.89 -8.20 9.38
CA SER A 253 10.64 -6.86 8.84
C SER A 253 10.53 -5.81 9.95
N TRP A 254 9.84 -6.12 11.07
CA TRP A 254 9.80 -5.24 12.24
C TRP A 254 11.18 -5.04 12.88
N LEU A 255 11.96 -6.08 13.03
CA LEU A 255 13.32 -5.96 13.58
C LEU A 255 14.21 -5.06 12.69
N LYS A 256 14.11 -5.19 11.36
CA LYS A 256 14.81 -4.30 10.41
C LYS A 256 14.35 -2.85 10.54
N TYR A 257 13.04 -2.62 10.71
CA TYR A 257 12.47 -1.29 10.88
C TYR A 257 13.01 -0.62 12.15
N PHE A 258 12.94 -1.30 13.31
CA PHE A 258 13.46 -0.74 14.56
C PHE A 258 14.98 -0.61 14.59
N LYS A 259 15.71 -1.48 13.89
CA LYS A 259 17.15 -1.31 13.68
C LYS A 259 17.47 -0.04 12.87
N LYS A 260 16.64 0.28 11.87
CA LYS A 260 16.80 1.47 11.01
C LYS A 260 16.40 2.77 11.72
N TRP A 261 15.29 2.76 12.45
CA TRP A 261 14.67 3.96 12.98
C TRP A 261 14.83 4.16 14.50
N GLY A 262 15.32 3.15 15.23
CA GLY A 262 15.41 3.14 16.69
C GLY A 262 14.13 2.64 17.36
N LEU A 263 14.19 2.46 18.68
CA LEU A 263 13.08 1.93 19.49
C LEU A 263 12.09 3.01 19.92
N ARG A 264 12.56 4.27 20.04
CA ARG A 264 11.76 5.45 20.36
C ARG A 264 11.96 6.45 19.25
N VAL A 265 11.07 6.45 18.28
CA VAL A 265 11.21 7.33 17.13
C VAL A 265 10.05 8.31 17.14
N PRO A 266 10.29 9.61 17.45
CA PRO A 266 9.26 10.64 17.36
C PRO A 266 8.73 10.75 15.92
N HIS A 267 7.53 11.31 15.78
CA HIS A 267 6.99 11.62 14.48
C HIS A 267 7.98 12.56 13.74
N PRO A 268 8.33 12.29 12.46
CA PRO A 268 9.31 13.09 11.73
C PRO A 268 8.97 14.58 11.60
N ALA A 269 7.67 14.92 11.57
CA ALA A 269 7.18 16.30 11.53
C ALA A 269 7.14 17.00 12.91
N ALA A 270 7.46 16.30 14.02
CA ALA A 270 7.46 16.87 15.36
C ALA A 270 8.76 17.65 15.72
N LYS A 271 9.56 18.02 14.72
CA LYS A 271 10.82 18.76 14.89
C LYS A 271 10.73 20.21 14.40
N GLU A 272 9.54 20.81 14.43
CA GLU A 272 9.37 22.25 14.29
C GLU A 272 9.01 22.89 15.62
#